data_a7a5bf81207221ec1f0d910bfadcbee1
#
_entry.id   a7a5bf81207221ec1f0d910bfadcbee1
#
_cell.length_a   1.000
_cell.length_b   1.000
_cell.length_c   1.000
_cell.angle_alpha   90.00
_cell.angle_beta   90.00
_cell.angle_gamma   90.00
#
_symmetry.space_group_name_H-M   'P 1'
#
loop_
_entity.id
_entity.type
_entity.pdbx_description
1 polymer ?
#
loop_
_entity_poly.entity_id
_entity_poly.type
_entity_poly.pdbx_seq_one_letter_code
_entity_poly.pdbx_strand_id
1 'polypeptide(L)'
;MSPEQRKLALEHKANGNAAFTKKKFYEAASEFTKAIDQDPYDHVFYSNRSACYAALDQHSKACADARRCVELKPDFVKGYSRLGFALYKSGFFHDSIHAYTQGLTLDPKNLALMEGMGEAKLAQKKKIEEAKLASKMNNATLDEYVIGIDLGTTYSCVSVWKDGEAHVLCNAEGDRTTASWVSFTEAGRVVGESAKRQASQNPKNTLFNIKRIIGRQFSEIGEDIQHMPFEIKEGSGGKPVIVVEDPTQNNEKKEFAPEQISAMVLQKMKATAEGQLGCVINKAVITVPAYFSDAQRRQTKDAGQIAGLEVLRIINEPTAAALAYGLDKREGDDGEIIKDQTILVFDLGGGTFDVSLLHLQ
;
A
#
# COMPACT_ATOMS: atom_id res chain seq x y z
N MET A 1 3.77 -33.02 -1.57
CA MET A 1 4.95 -33.10 -2.47
C MET A 1 5.49 -34.52 -2.51
N SER A 2 5.69 -35.07 -3.71
CA SER A 2 6.29 -36.40 -3.86
C SER A 2 7.79 -36.37 -3.59
N PRO A 3 8.41 -37.52 -3.21
CA PRO A 3 9.87 -37.61 -3.05
C PRO A 3 10.66 -37.21 -4.30
N GLU A 4 10.09 -37.49 -5.46
CA GLU A 4 10.68 -37.16 -6.77
C GLU A 4 10.65 -35.65 -7.05
N GLN A 5 9.51 -34.99 -6.80
CA GLN A 5 9.41 -33.52 -6.89
C GLN A 5 10.39 -32.82 -5.96
N ARG A 6 10.55 -33.32 -4.71
CA ARG A 6 11.51 -32.77 -3.76
C ARG A 6 12.95 -32.90 -4.25
N LYS A 7 13.30 -34.05 -4.83
CA LYS A 7 14.62 -34.27 -5.40
C LYS A 7 14.91 -33.29 -6.55
N LEU A 8 13.95 -33.11 -7.45
CA LEU A 8 14.07 -32.22 -8.61
C LEU A 8 14.18 -30.75 -8.16
N ALA A 9 13.41 -30.32 -7.16
CA ALA A 9 13.51 -28.97 -6.58
C ALA A 9 14.92 -28.70 -6.02
N LEU A 10 15.48 -29.66 -5.31
CA LEU A 10 16.83 -29.54 -4.75
C LEU A 10 17.93 -29.52 -5.83
N GLU A 11 17.75 -30.25 -6.92
CA GLU A 11 18.65 -30.23 -8.08
C GLU A 11 18.63 -28.84 -8.75
N HIS A 12 17.45 -28.30 -9.02
CA HIS A 12 17.30 -26.93 -9.55
C HIS A 12 17.90 -25.88 -8.60
N LYS A 13 17.70 -26.01 -7.28
CA LYS A 13 18.35 -25.14 -6.30
C LYS A 13 19.90 -25.20 -6.40
N ALA A 14 20.47 -26.40 -6.54
CA ALA A 14 21.92 -26.56 -6.67
C ALA A 14 22.42 -25.89 -7.96
N ASN A 15 21.76 -26.10 -9.08
CA ASN A 15 22.06 -25.47 -10.35
C ASN A 15 21.96 -23.94 -10.27
N GLY A 16 20.89 -23.42 -9.64
CA GLY A 16 20.70 -22.00 -9.41
C GLY A 16 21.83 -21.40 -8.57
N ASN A 17 22.25 -22.07 -7.49
CA ASN A 17 23.37 -21.62 -6.67
C ASN A 17 24.69 -21.61 -7.46
N ALA A 18 24.95 -22.63 -8.28
CA ALA A 18 26.13 -22.71 -9.13
C ALA A 18 26.17 -21.58 -10.19
N ALA A 19 25.02 -21.28 -10.80
CA ALA A 19 24.88 -20.18 -11.75
C ALA A 19 25.06 -18.81 -11.05
N PHE A 20 24.49 -18.63 -9.85
CA PHE A 20 24.65 -17.42 -9.05
C PHE A 20 26.12 -17.14 -8.70
N THR A 21 26.87 -18.15 -8.27
CA THR A 21 28.31 -18.04 -7.97
C THR A 21 29.11 -17.61 -9.21
N LYS A 22 28.68 -18.04 -10.39
CA LYS A 22 29.28 -17.65 -11.69
C LYS A 22 28.75 -16.30 -12.18
N LYS A 23 27.97 -15.56 -11.37
CA LYS A 23 27.34 -14.28 -11.71
C LYS A 23 26.36 -14.35 -12.91
N LYS A 24 25.86 -15.54 -13.26
CA LYS A 24 24.89 -15.77 -14.31
C LYS A 24 23.47 -15.64 -13.73
N PHE A 25 23.11 -14.42 -13.36
CA PHE A 25 21.91 -14.15 -12.53
C PHE A 25 20.59 -14.49 -13.23
N TYR A 26 20.50 -14.36 -14.57
CA TYR A 26 19.32 -14.79 -15.33
C TYR A 26 19.16 -16.31 -15.31
N GLU A 27 20.24 -17.07 -15.54
CA GLU A 27 20.23 -18.53 -15.46
C GLU A 27 19.86 -18.98 -14.04
N ALA A 28 20.46 -18.35 -13.02
CA ALA A 28 20.16 -18.63 -11.62
C ALA A 28 18.68 -18.40 -11.29
N ALA A 29 18.11 -17.26 -11.70
CA ALA A 29 16.69 -16.95 -11.48
C ALA A 29 15.76 -17.96 -12.16
N SER A 30 16.11 -18.41 -13.38
CA SER A 30 15.36 -19.45 -14.10
C SER A 30 15.38 -20.78 -13.34
N GLU A 31 16.54 -21.22 -12.85
CA GLU A 31 16.65 -22.45 -12.08
C GLU A 31 15.88 -22.37 -10.74
N PHE A 32 15.94 -21.23 -10.03
CA PHE A 32 15.13 -21.06 -8.83
C PHE A 32 13.61 -21.02 -9.15
N THR A 33 13.21 -20.53 -10.32
CA THR A 33 11.81 -20.60 -10.76
C THR A 33 11.37 -22.05 -10.93
N LYS A 34 12.16 -22.87 -11.60
CA LYS A 34 11.88 -24.31 -11.72
C LYS A 34 11.83 -25.02 -10.35
N ALA A 35 12.68 -24.62 -9.42
CA ALA A 35 12.65 -25.14 -8.04
C ALA A 35 11.32 -24.77 -7.34
N ILE A 36 10.85 -23.53 -7.49
CA ILE A 36 9.57 -23.04 -6.96
C ILE A 36 8.37 -23.76 -7.60
N ASP A 37 8.44 -24.06 -8.91
CA ASP A 37 7.40 -24.80 -9.60
C ASP A 37 7.24 -26.23 -9.04
N GLN A 38 8.32 -26.82 -8.54
CA GLN A 38 8.30 -28.14 -7.88
C GLN A 38 7.88 -28.05 -6.41
N ASP A 39 8.32 -27.01 -5.69
CA ASP A 39 7.97 -26.78 -4.28
C ASP A 39 7.73 -25.29 -4.02
N PRO A 40 6.49 -24.83 -4.12
CA PRO A 40 6.13 -23.42 -3.92
C PRO A 40 6.13 -22.98 -2.44
N TYR A 41 6.45 -23.88 -1.50
CA TYR A 41 6.43 -23.59 -0.07
C TYR A 41 7.83 -23.48 0.56
N ASP A 42 8.91 -23.76 -0.18
CA ASP A 42 10.27 -23.56 0.32
C ASP A 42 10.69 -22.09 0.18
N HIS A 43 10.71 -21.39 1.31
CA HIS A 43 11.11 -19.98 1.43
C HIS A 43 12.51 -19.68 0.90
N VAL A 44 13.42 -20.66 0.90
CA VAL A 44 14.82 -20.48 0.47
C VAL A 44 14.91 -20.21 -1.04
N PHE A 45 14.03 -20.81 -1.83
CA PHE A 45 14.02 -20.60 -3.27
C PHE A 45 13.66 -19.16 -3.63
N TYR A 46 12.64 -18.60 -2.97
CA TYR A 46 12.25 -17.20 -3.11
C TYR A 46 13.36 -16.25 -2.62
N SER A 47 14.00 -16.56 -1.48
CA SER A 47 15.14 -15.77 -0.98
C SER A 47 16.29 -15.71 -1.98
N ASN A 48 16.59 -16.84 -2.63
CA ASN A 48 17.68 -16.93 -3.59
C ASN A 48 17.32 -16.25 -4.92
N ARG A 49 16.06 -16.41 -5.40
CA ARG A 49 15.60 -15.74 -6.62
C ARG A 49 15.50 -14.22 -6.42
N SER A 50 15.08 -13.77 -5.25
CA SER A 50 15.14 -12.35 -4.87
C SER A 50 16.54 -11.77 -4.99
N ALA A 51 17.56 -12.52 -4.55
CA ALA A 51 18.96 -12.09 -4.70
C ALA A 51 19.39 -11.98 -6.18
N CYS A 52 18.91 -12.88 -7.03
CA CYS A 52 19.16 -12.81 -8.47
C CYS A 52 18.52 -11.56 -9.08
N TYR A 53 17.25 -11.31 -8.77
CA TYR A 53 16.54 -10.14 -9.28
C TYR A 53 17.14 -8.83 -8.77
N ALA A 54 17.61 -8.79 -7.52
CA ALA A 54 18.32 -7.63 -6.99
C ALA A 54 19.63 -7.36 -7.73
N ALA A 55 20.39 -8.43 -8.09
CA ALA A 55 21.62 -8.31 -8.87
C ALA A 55 21.39 -7.92 -10.35
N LEU A 56 20.16 -8.07 -10.84
CA LEU A 56 19.71 -7.67 -12.17
C LEU A 56 19.00 -6.31 -12.18
N ASP A 57 19.04 -5.57 -11.06
CA ASP A 57 18.32 -4.31 -10.85
C ASP A 57 16.79 -4.40 -11.02
N GLN A 58 16.23 -5.63 -10.99
CA GLN A 58 14.79 -5.90 -11.05
C GLN A 58 14.19 -5.83 -9.65
N HIS A 59 14.26 -4.65 -9.02
CA HIS A 59 13.98 -4.49 -7.59
C HIS A 59 12.54 -4.82 -7.22
N SER A 60 11.55 -4.53 -8.08
CA SER A 60 10.13 -4.89 -7.82
C SER A 60 9.94 -6.41 -7.70
N LYS A 61 10.57 -7.20 -8.60
CA LYS A 61 10.52 -8.67 -8.51
C LYS A 61 11.28 -9.18 -7.28
N ALA A 62 12.41 -8.55 -6.96
CA ALA A 62 13.18 -8.88 -5.76
C ALA A 62 12.35 -8.66 -4.49
N CYS A 63 11.58 -7.56 -4.40
CA CYS A 63 10.65 -7.28 -3.31
C CYS A 63 9.56 -8.34 -3.21
N ALA A 64 8.91 -8.70 -4.32
CA ALA A 64 7.84 -9.71 -4.33
C ALA A 64 8.33 -11.06 -3.78
N ASP A 65 9.48 -11.53 -4.27
CA ASP A 65 10.08 -12.77 -3.79
C ASP A 65 10.52 -12.71 -2.32
N ALA A 66 11.14 -11.59 -1.90
CA ALA A 66 11.55 -11.43 -0.51
C ALA A 66 10.35 -11.39 0.45
N ARG A 67 9.22 -10.78 0.05
CA ARG A 67 7.96 -10.82 0.81
C ARG A 67 7.44 -12.24 0.91
N ARG A 68 7.37 -12.96 -0.22
CA ARG A 68 6.92 -14.35 -0.21
C ARG A 68 7.80 -15.23 0.68
N CYS A 69 9.11 -14.97 0.70
CA CYS A 69 10.04 -15.65 1.58
C CYS A 69 9.71 -15.48 3.07
N VAL A 70 9.50 -14.22 3.53
CA VAL A 70 9.19 -13.95 4.95
C VAL A 70 7.77 -14.36 5.34
N GLU A 71 6.83 -14.44 4.39
CA GLU A 71 5.50 -15.02 4.62
C GLU A 71 5.56 -16.51 4.88
N LEU A 72 6.34 -17.23 4.07
CA LEU A 72 6.50 -18.68 4.23
C LEU A 72 7.29 -19.04 5.49
N LYS A 73 8.21 -18.16 5.90
CA LYS A 73 9.08 -18.38 7.05
C LYS A 73 9.32 -17.06 7.79
N PRO A 74 8.42 -16.65 8.70
CA PRO A 74 8.51 -15.36 9.40
C PRO A 74 9.72 -15.18 10.32
N ASP A 75 10.36 -16.25 10.74
CA ASP A 75 11.59 -16.25 11.55
C ASP A 75 12.88 -16.33 10.71
N PHE A 76 12.79 -16.20 9.38
CA PHE A 76 13.95 -16.28 8.50
C PHE A 76 14.61 -14.91 8.31
N VAL A 77 15.58 -14.60 9.16
CA VAL A 77 16.32 -13.32 9.21
C VAL A 77 16.84 -12.85 7.85
N LYS A 78 17.36 -13.77 7.03
CA LYS A 78 17.90 -13.45 5.69
C LYS A 78 16.80 -12.96 4.74
N GLY A 79 15.56 -13.39 4.91
CA GLY A 79 14.40 -12.90 4.15
C GLY A 79 14.18 -11.40 4.37
N TYR A 80 14.25 -10.95 5.60
CA TYR A 80 14.13 -9.53 5.95
C TYR A 80 15.30 -8.69 5.43
N SER A 81 16.51 -9.24 5.42
CA SER A 81 17.67 -8.58 4.79
C SER A 81 17.44 -8.37 3.28
N ARG A 82 16.92 -9.40 2.58
CA ARG A 82 16.58 -9.29 1.15
C ARG A 82 15.46 -8.27 0.91
N LEU A 83 14.41 -8.30 1.72
CA LEU A 83 13.29 -7.39 1.61
C LEU A 83 13.72 -5.95 1.86
N GLY A 84 14.44 -5.69 2.95
CA GLY A 84 14.97 -4.37 3.27
C GLY A 84 15.85 -3.81 2.15
N PHE A 85 16.77 -4.63 1.60
CA PHE A 85 17.63 -4.22 0.51
C PHE A 85 16.85 -3.89 -0.77
N ALA A 86 15.91 -4.75 -1.17
CA ALA A 86 15.12 -4.54 -2.38
C ALA A 86 14.25 -3.27 -2.26
N LEU A 87 13.64 -3.02 -1.09
CA LEU A 87 12.88 -1.81 -0.79
C LEU A 87 13.77 -0.55 -0.80
N TYR A 88 14.97 -0.64 -0.21
CA TYR A 88 15.96 0.43 -0.25
C TYR A 88 16.32 0.83 -1.68
N LYS A 89 16.65 -0.15 -2.52
CA LYS A 89 16.98 0.08 -3.93
C LYS A 89 15.80 0.61 -4.75
N SER A 90 14.59 0.30 -4.34
CA SER A 90 13.35 0.85 -4.94
C SER A 90 13.00 2.25 -4.44
N GLY A 91 13.77 2.84 -3.50
CA GLY A 91 13.50 4.16 -2.94
C GLY A 91 12.42 4.21 -1.85
N PHE A 92 11.91 3.07 -1.42
CA PHE A 92 10.92 2.93 -0.34
C PHE A 92 11.62 2.84 1.02
N PHE A 93 12.29 3.92 1.41
CA PHE A 93 13.17 3.92 2.57
C PHE A 93 12.45 3.62 3.89
N HIS A 94 11.22 4.10 4.07
CA HIS A 94 10.43 3.83 5.27
C HIS A 94 10.15 2.32 5.43
N ASP A 95 9.66 1.69 4.36
CA ASP A 95 9.34 0.26 4.37
C ASP A 95 10.61 -0.60 4.48
N SER A 96 11.72 -0.13 3.89
CA SER A 96 13.05 -0.74 4.05
C SER A 96 13.50 -0.75 5.52
N ILE A 97 13.39 0.40 6.20
CA ILE A 97 13.74 0.51 7.62
C ILE A 97 12.85 -0.43 8.45
N HIS A 98 11.56 -0.50 8.14
CA HIS A 98 10.64 -1.42 8.81
C HIS A 98 11.04 -2.89 8.61
N ALA A 99 11.35 -3.31 7.38
CA ALA A 99 11.80 -4.68 7.10
C ALA A 99 13.10 -5.02 7.85
N TYR A 100 14.08 -4.13 7.86
CA TYR A 100 15.30 -4.33 8.63
C TYR A 100 15.05 -4.40 10.14
N THR A 101 14.11 -3.59 10.65
CA THR A 101 13.72 -3.62 12.07
C THR A 101 13.12 -4.98 12.43
N GLN A 102 12.23 -5.53 11.60
CA GLN A 102 11.68 -6.86 11.81
C GLN A 102 12.78 -7.94 11.83
N GLY A 103 13.76 -7.86 10.92
CA GLY A 103 14.91 -8.76 10.95
C GLY A 103 15.74 -8.63 12.22
N LEU A 104 15.90 -7.41 12.75
CA LEU A 104 16.64 -7.14 13.98
C LEU A 104 15.90 -7.56 15.26
N THR A 105 14.57 -7.69 15.24
CA THR A 105 13.83 -8.32 16.36
C THR A 105 14.17 -9.81 16.48
N LEU A 106 14.44 -10.47 15.35
CA LEU A 106 14.82 -11.88 15.32
C LEU A 106 16.31 -12.11 15.62
N ASP A 107 17.16 -11.23 15.12
CA ASP A 107 18.60 -11.27 15.34
C ASP A 107 19.16 -9.87 15.64
N PRO A 108 19.12 -9.43 16.92
CA PRO A 108 19.50 -8.06 17.30
C PRO A 108 20.98 -7.71 17.07
N LYS A 109 21.83 -8.70 16.85
CA LYS A 109 23.28 -8.50 16.63
C LYS A 109 23.69 -8.63 15.16
N ASN A 110 22.74 -8.73 14.24
CA ASN A 110 23.02 -8.90 12.81
C ASN A 110 23.57 -7.61 12.18
N LEU A 111 24.87 -7.60 11.93
CA LEU A 111 25.56 -6.42 11.40
C LEU A 111 25.00 -5.99 10.03
N ALA A 112 24.71 -6.95 9.14
CA ALA A 112 24.20 -6.64 7.79
C ALA A 112 22.84 -5.96 7.82
N LEU A 113 21.95 -6.33 8.77
CA LEU A 113 20.67 -5.67 8.98
C LEU A 113 20.85 -4.27 9.58
N MET A 114 21.79 -4.11 10.52
CA MET A 114 22.10 -2.80 11.12
C MET A 114 22.67 -1.83 10.09
N GLU A 115 23.61 -2.28 9.28
CA GLU A 115 24.22 -1.49 8.19
C GLU A 115 23.14 -1.09 7.17
N GLY A 116 22.36 -2.05 6.65
CA GLY A 116 21.30 -1.76 5.68
C GLY A 116 20.24 -0.82 6.22
N MET A 117 19.85 -0.95 7.51
CA MET A 117 18.95 -0.01 8.16
C MET A 117 19.57 1.38 8.28
N GLY A 118 20.86 1.46 8.61
CA GLY A 118 21.61 2.72 8.68
C GLY A 118 21.64 3.45 7.34
N GLU A 119 21.94 2.72 6.26
CA GLU A 119 21.92 3.24 4.89
C GLU A 119 20.52 3.75 4.48
N ALA A 120 19.48 2.97 4.78
CA ALA A 120 18.10 3.35 4.47
C ALA A 120 17.67 4.62 5.24
N LYS A 121 18.02 4.75 6.53
CA LYS A 121 17.76 5.95 7.34
C LYS A 121 18.51 7.17 6.80
N LEU A 122 19.78 7.00 6.42
CA LEU A 122 20.58 8.09 5.85
C LEU A 122 20.02 8.56 4.51
N ALA A 123 19.65 7.62 3.62
CA ALA A 123 19.06 7.94 2.34
C ALA A 123 17.70 8.63 2.48
N GLN A 124 16.87 8.19 3.44
CA GLN A 124 15.61 8.84 3.77
C GLN A 124 15.84 10.29 4.22
N LYS A 125 16.79 10.50 5.16
CA LYS A 125 17.13 11.84 5.66
C LYS A 125 17.64 12.74 4.53
N LYS A 126 18.56 12.23 3.71
CA LYS A 126 19.11 12.97 2.57
C LYS A 126 18.01 13.38 1.58
N LYS A 127 17.11 12.47 1.23
CA LYS A 127 15.98 12.75 0.35
C LYS A 127 15.05 13.84 0.90
N ILE A 128 14.79 13.82 2.22
CA ILE A 128 13.99 14.85 2.89
C ILE A 128 14.72 16.20 2.90
N GLU A 129 16.03 16.21 3.14
CA GLU A 129 16.84 17.44 3.13
C GLU A 129 16.95 18.02 1.70
N GLU A 130 17.18 17.20 0.71
CA GLU A 130 17.18 17.60 -0.70
C GLU A 130 15.83 18.19 -1.12
N ALA A 131 14.73 17.56 -0.74
CA ALA A 131 13.38 18.07 -0.98
C ALA A 131 13.15 19.42 -0.27
N LYS A 132 13.60 19.57 0.97
CA LYS A 132 13.55 20.85 1.72
C LYS A 132 14.44 21.92 1.10
N LEU A 133 15.62 21.56 0.63
CA LEU A 133 16.54 22.50 -0.03
C LEU A 133 16.00 22.91 -1.40
N ALA A 134 15.50 21.97 -2.18
CA ALA A 134 14.84 22.26 -3.45
C ALA A 134 13.62 23.18 -3.26
N SER A 135 12.81 22.97 -2.21
CA SER A 135 11.70 23.85 -1.88
C SER A 135 12.13 25.26 -1.43
N LYS A 136 13.33 25.41 -0.85
CA LYS A 136 13.90 26.71 -0.48
C LYS A 136 14.56 27.44 -1.66
N MET A 137 15.18 26.72 -2.57
CA MET A 137 15.84 27.30 -3.76
C MET A 137 14.84 27.66 -4.88
N ASN A 138 13.70 27.02 -4.92
CA ASN A 138 12.64 27.26 -5.90
C ASN A 138 11.52 28.16 -5.31
N ASN A 139 11.83 29.39 -4.95
CA ASN A 139 10.82 30.44 -4.86
C ASN A 139 10.25 30.83 -6.25
N ALA A 140 10.54 30.01 -7.28
CA ALA A 140 9.97 30.09 -8.61
C ALA A 140 9.35 28.71 -8.92
N THR A 141 8.03 28.62 -8.86
CA THR A 141 7.17 27.58 -9.49
C THR A 141 7.68 26.13 -9.41
N LEU A 142 7.69 25.57 -8.21
CA LEU A 142 7.49 24.12 -8.10
C LEU A 142 6.02 23.87 -8.44
N ASP A 143 5.77 23.14 -9.51
CA ASP A 143 4.49 22.47 -9.69
C ASP A 143 4.30 21.55 -8.47
N GLU A 144 3.56 22.05 -7.50
CA GLU A 144 3.24 21.31 -6.29
C GLU A 144 2.28 20.21 -6.71
N TYR A 145 2.79 18.97 -6.83
CA TYR A 145 1.97 17.86 -7.26
C TYR A 145 0.76 17.69 -6.33
N VAL A 146 -0.40 17.64 -6.96
CA VAL A 146 -1.64 17.23 -6.33
C VAL A 146 -1.88 15.78 -6.69
N ILE A 147 -2.02 14.92 -5.68
CA ILE A 147 -2.34 13.51 -5.93
C ILE A 147 -3.86 13.29 -5.88
N GLY A 148 -4.32 12.41 -6.75
CA GLY A 148 -5.67 11.85 -6.69
C GLY A 148 -5.63 10.56 -5.88
N ILE A 149 -6.51 10.41 -4.89
CA ILE A 149 -6.63 9.20 -4.09
C ILE A 149 -8.06 8.67 -4.19
N ASP A 150 -8.18 7.44 -4.65
CA ASP A 150 -9.37 6.63 -4.47
C ASP A 150 -9.23 5.84 -3.16
N LEU A 151 -9.95 6.28 -2.13
CA LEU A 151 -9.98 5.62 -0.82
C LEU A 151 -11.09 4.57 -0.82
N GLY A 152 -10.82 3.40 -1.36
CA GLY A 152 -11.79 2.31 -1.51
C GLY A 152 -12.03 1.52 -0.22
N THR A 153 -13.16 0.80 -0.16
CA THR A 153 -13.52 -0.07 0.97
C THR A 153 -12.53 -1.22 1.12
N THR A 154 -12.12 -1.83 0.01
CA THR A 154 -11.24 -3.01 -0.02
C THR A 154 -9.82 -2.66 -0.44
N TYR A 155 -9.69 -1.83 -1.47
CA TYR A 155 -8.41 -1.38 -2.03
C TYR A 155 -8.45 0.12 -2.27
N SER A 156 -7.32 0.77 -2.10
CA SER A 156 -7.11 2.19 -2.40
C SER A 156 -6.09 2.34 -3.52
N CYS A 157 -6.22 3.42 -4.29
CA CYS A 157 -5.36 3.74 -5.41
C CYS A 157 -4.87 5.18 -5.29
N VAL A 158 -3.66 5.46 -5.76
CA VAL A 158 -3.10 6.81 -5.83
C VAL A 158 -2.59 7.12 -7.23
N SER A 159 -2.88 8.32 -7.70
CA SER A 159 -2.50 8.81 -9.02
C SER A 159 -1.98 10.23 -8.95
N VAL A 160 -1.30 10.64 -10.01
CA VAL A 160 -0.83 12.02 -10.22
C VAL A 160 -1.13 12.45 -11.66
N TRP A 161 -1.45 13.72 -11.83
CA TRP A 161 -1.49 14.35 -13.16
C TRP A 161 -0.11 14.85 -13.50
N LYS A 162 0.49 14.31 -14.55
CA LYS A 162 1.84 14.66 -15.00
C LYS A 162 1.94 14.50 -16.52
N ASP A 163 2.69 15.38 -17.17
CA ASP A 163 2.95 15.34 -18.62
C ASP A 163 1.68 15.30 -19.50
N GLY A 164 0.57 15.88 -18.98
CA GLY A 164 -0.71 15.97 -19.69
C GLY A 164 -1.63 14.76 -19.54
N GLU A 165 -1.27 13.79 -18.70
CA GLU A 165 -2.06 12.59 -18.45
C GLU A 165 -2.06 12.14 -16.98
N ALA A 166 -3.02 11.29 -16.63
CA ALA A 166 -3.12 10.70 -15.30
C ALA A 166 -2.27 9.43 -15.19
N HIS A 167 -1.33 9.42 -14.26
CA HIS A 167 -0.47 8.28 -13.99
C HIS A 167 -0.88 7.63 -12.65
N VAL A 168 -1.28 6.37 -12.69
CA VAL A 168 -1.48 5.57 -11.48
C VAL A 168 -0.11 5.13 -10.95
N LEU A 169 0.14 5.42 -9.67
CA LEU A 169 1.40 5.15 -9.01
C LEU A 169 1.39 3.75 -8.37
N CYS A 170 2.44 2.98 -8.63
CA CYS A 170 2.60 1.65 -8.05
C CYS A 170 3.14 1.75 -6.62
N ASN A 171 2.67 0.88 -5.75
CA ASN A 171 3.20 0.73 -4.40
C ASN A 171 4.57 0.02 -4.39
N ALA A 172 5.13 -0.20 -3.21
CA ALA A 172 6.42 -0.89 -3.05
C ALA A 172 6.41 -2.35 -3.54
N GLU A 173 5.24 -2.94 -3.62
CA GLU A 173 5.00 -4.28 -4.12
C GLU A 173 4.94 -4.35 -5.66
N GLY A 174 4.86 -3.20 -6.33
CA GLY A 174 4.67 -3.07 -7.78
C GLY A 174 3.20 -3.06 -8.21
N ASP A 175 2.27 -3.10 -7.24
CA ASP A 175 0.83 -3.11 -7.52
C ASP A 175 0.29 -1.68 -7.65
N ARG A 176 -0.70 -1.49 -8.53
CA ARG A 176 -1.40 -0.22 -8.73
C ARG A 176 -2.43 0.09 -7.64
N THR A 177 -2.76 -0.90 -6.83
CA THR A 177 -3.70 -0.77 -5.72
C THR A 177 -3.05 -1.24 -4.43
N THR A 178 -3.52 -0.72 -3.30
CA THR A 178 -3.07 -1.09 -1.96
C THR A 178 -4.28 -1.49 -1.14
N ALA A 179 -4.24 -2.63 -0.47
CA ALA A 179 -5.34 -3.06 0.39
C ALA A 179 -5.64 -2.01 1.47
N SER A 180 -6.91 -1.66 1.66
CA SER A 180 -7.38 -0.69 2.68
C SER A 180 -7.45 -1.34 4.06
N TRP A 181 -6.33 -1.94 4.48
CA TRP A 181 -6.17 -2.73 5.69
C TRP A 181 -5.07 -2.16 6.57
N VAL A 182 -5.30 -2.18 7.89
CA VAL A 182 -4.34 -1.74 8.90
C VAL A 182 -4.23 -2.82 9.96
N SER A 183 -3.03 -3.25 10.32
CA SER A 183 -2.84 -4.21 11.42
C SER A 183 -1.82 -3.68 12.43
N PHE A 184 -2.11 -3.92 13.72
CA PHE A 184 -1.22 -3.62 14.83
C PHE A 184 -0.55 -4.92 15.26
N THR A 185 0.77 -4.98 15.13
CA THR A 185 1.60 -6.17 15.36
C THR A 185 2.72 -5.85 16.35
N GLU A 186 3.41 -6.87 16.85
CA GLU A 186 4.60 -6.69 17.70
C GLU A 186 5.70 -5.84 17.03
N ALA A 187 5.81 -5.90 15.71
CA ALA A 187 6.74 -5.09 14.93
C ALA A 187 6.24 -3.67 14.65
N GLY A 188 5.06 -3.32 15.17
CA GLY A 188 4.41 -2.03 14.96
C GLY A 188 3.22 -2.09 13.99
N ARG A 189 2.78 -0.93 13.55
CA ARG A 189 1.66 -0.78 12.63
C ARG A 189 2.08 -1.08 11.19
N VAL A 190 1.32 -1.94 10.52
CA VAL A 190 1.47 -2.26 9.09
C VAL A 190 0.20 -1.90 8.33
N VAL A 191 0.33 -1.51 7.05
CA VAL A 191 -0.77 -1.07 6.18
C VAL A 191 -0.64 -1.71 4.81
N GLY A 192 -1.76 -2.03 4.20
CA GLY A 192 -1.81 -2.61 2.86
C GLY A 192 -1.86 -4.13 2.89
N GLU A 193 -1.28 -4.76 1.88
CA GLU A 193 -1.32 -6.22 1.71
C GLU A 193 -0.66 -6.95 2.88
N SER A 194 0.39 -6.38 3.45
CA SER A 194 1.03 -6.91 4.66
C SER A 194 0.09 -6.97 5.87
N ALA A 195 -0.79 -5.97 6.02
CA ALA A 195 -1.83 -5.98 7.05
C ALA A 195 -2.90 -7.02 6.76
N LYS A 196 -3.37 -7.11 5.51
CA LYS A 196 -4.40 -8.08 5.10
C LYS A 196 -3.99 -9.53 5.39
N ARG A 197 -2.71 -9.85 5.23
CA ARG A 197 -2.16 -11.18 5.54
C ARG A 197 -2.15 -11.53 7.02
N GLN A 198 -2.25 -10.54 7.90
CA GLN A 198 -2.37 -10.77 9.35
C GLN A 198 -3.78 -11.18 9.77
N ALA A 199 -4.78 -11.07 8.89
CA ALA A 199 -6.19 -11.26 9.24
C ALA A 199 -6.51 -12.62 9.92
N SER A 200 -5.86 -13.70 9.49
CA SER A 200 -6.06 -15.03 10.07
C SER A 200 -5.35 -15.25 11.40
N GLN A 201 -4.19 -14.60 11.60
CA GLN A 201 -3.35 -14.80 12.77
C GLN A 201 -3.60 -13.75 13.86
N ASN A 202 -4.00 -12.53 13.46
CA ASN A 202 -4.23 -11.39 14.34
C ASN A 202 -5.56 -10.68 14.01
N PRO A 203 -6.71 -11.39 14.02
CA PRO A 203 -7.99 -10.84 13.56
C PRO A 203 -8.47 -9.66 14.39
N LYS A 204 -8.23 -9.65 15.69
CA LYS A 204 -8.70 -8.58 16.61
C LYS A 204 -8.00 -7.25 16.40
N ASN A 205 -6.77 -7.28 15.88
CA ASN A 205 -5.95 -6.08 15.65
C ASN A 205 -5.72 -5.80 14.15
N THR A 206 -6.48 -6.48 13.28
CA THR A 206 -6.40 -6.28 11.83
C THR A 206 -7.71 -5.68 11.32
N LEU A 207 -7.65 -4.42 10.95
CA LEU A 207 -8.78 -3.56 10.68
C LEU A 207 -9.02 -3.42 9.18
N PHE A 208 -10.26 -3.50 8.76
CA PHE A 208 -10.69 -3.37 7.35
C PHE A 208 -12.13 -2.86 7.27
N ASN A 209 -12.63 -2.55 6.08
CA ASN A 209 -13.99 -2.03 5.83
C ASN A 209 -14.32 -0.73 6.59
N ILE A 210 -13.33 0.05 6.99
CA ILE A 210 -13.52 1.26 7.79
C ILE A 210 -14.37 2.32 7.05
N LYS A 211 -14.33 2.32 5.71
CA LYS A 211 -15.17 3.20 4.87
C LYS A 211 -16.67 3.00 5.12
N ARG A 212 -17.10 1.83 5.60
CA ARG A 212 -18.51 1.54 5.91
C ARG A 212 -19.00 2.24 7.17
N ILE A 213 -18.08 2.60 8.08
CA ILE A 213 -18.42 3.14 9.40
C ILE A 213 -17.99 4.61 9.59
N ILE A 214 -17.11 5.13 8.71
CA ILE A 214 -16.65 6.52 8.78
C ILE A 214 -17.82 7.48 8.65
N GLY A 215 -17.92 8.46 9.55
CA GLY A 215 -18.92 9.52 9.51
C GLY A 215 -20.35 9.11 9.88
N ARG A 216 -20.56 7.89 10.37
CA ARG A 216 -21.85 7.38 10.80
C ARG A 216 -21.96 7.32 12.31
N GLN A 217 -23.19 7.29 12.83
CA GLN A 217 -23.44 7.05 14.25
C GLN A 217 -23.34 5.54 14.55
N PHE A 218 -22.98 5.21 15.79
CA PHE A 218 -22.86 3.81 16.21
C PHE A 218 -24.19 3.04 16.04
N SER A 219 -25.31 3.70 16.29
CA SER A 219 -26.66 3.14 16.11
C SER A 219 -27.01 2.78 14.65
N GLU A 220 -26.28 3.34 13.68
CA GLU A 220 -26.54 3.14 12.25
C GLU A 220 -25.72 2.01 11.62
N ILE A 221 -24.70 1.51 12.32
CA ILE A 221 -23.69 0.59 11.75
C ILE A 221 -23.85 -0.86 12.22
N GLY A 222 -24.90 -1.18 12.95
CA GLY A 222 -25.08 -2.49 13.59
C GLY A 222 -24.93 -3.68 12.63
N GLU A 223 -25.47 -3.60 11.42
CA GLU A 223 -25.36 -4.65 10.41
C GLU A 223 -23.93 -4.74 9.83
N ASP A 224 -23.29 -3.59 9.60
CA ASP A 224 -21.95 -3.53 9.01
C ASP A 224 -20.87 -4.11 9.89
N ILE A 225 -21.04 -4.01 11.22
CA ILE A 225 -20.02 -4.45 12.19
C ILE A 225 -20.18 -5.91 12.65
N GLN A 226 -21.31 -6.57 12.39
CA GLN A 226 -21.60 -7.95 12.84
C GLN A 226 -20.54 -8.99 12.44
N HIS A 227 -19.89 -8.77 11.31
CA HIS A 227 -18.89 -9.69 10.75
C HIS A 227 -17.46 -9.18 10.90
N MET A 228 -17.25 -8.07 11.62
CA MET A 228 -15.91 -7.55 11.89
C MET A 228 -15.32 -8.27 13.12
N PRO A 229 -14.13 -8.86 13.01
CA PRO A 229 -13.53 -9.65 14.10
C PRO A 229 -12.92 -8.80 15.21
N PHE A 230 -12.78 -7.48 15.00
CA PHE A 230 -12.24 -6.53 15.96
C PHE A 230 -13.35 -5.79 16.72
N GLU A 231 -13.01 -5.29 17.89
CA GLU A 231 -13.96 -4.62 18.78
C GLU A 231 -14.29 -3.23 18.29
N ILE A 232 -15.59 -2.94 18.11
CA ILE A 232 -16.11 -1.59 17.86
C ILE A 232 -17.16 -1.30 18.92
N LYS A 233 -17.03 -0.16 19.59
CA LYS A 233 -17.94 0.28 20.65
C LYS A 233 -18.45 1.69 20.38
N GLU A 234 -19.53 2.04 21.10
CA GLU A 234 -20.02 3.40 21.14
C GLU A 234 -19.07 4.28 21.96
N GLY A 235 -18.62 5.36 21.36
CA GLY A 235 -17.81 6.38 21.99
C GLY A 235 -18.58 7.65 22.30
N SER A 236 -17.85 8.70 22.63
CA SER A 236 -18.43 9.99 22.95
C SER A 236 -19.27 10.56 21.80
N GLY A 237 -20.48 11.04 22.11
CA GLY A 237 -21.41 11.61 21.14
C GLY A 237 -22.03 10.61 20.19
N GLY A 238 -22.12 9.31 20.56
CA GLY A 238 -22.74 8.27 19.76
C GLY A 238 -21.89 7.83 18.54
N LYS A 239 -20.62 8.19 18.49
CA LYS A 239 -19.72 7.84 17.39
C LYS A 239 -19.06 6.47 17.59
N PRO A 240 -18.81 5.69 16.53
CA PRO A 240 -18.08 4.44 16.65
C PRO A 240 -16.62 4.69 17.02
N VAL A 241 -16.09 3.83 17.88
CA VAL A 241 -14.68 3.80 18.29
C VAL A 241 -14.17 2.37 18.13
N ILE A 242 -13.05 2.22 17.46
CA ILE A 242 -12.37 0.94 17.21
C ILE A 242 -11.37 0.72 18.32
N VAL A 243 -11.42 -0.44 18.97
CA VAL A 243 -10.50 -0.81 20.04
C VAL A 243 -9.50 -1.83 19.51
N VAL A 244 -8.22 -1.57 19.71
CA VAL A 244 -7.13 -2.49 19.39
C VAL A 244 -6.26 -2.70 20.62
N GLU A 245 -5.68 -3.88 20.74
CA GLU A 245 -4.63 -4.17 21.70
C GLU A 245 -3.28 -3.88 21.03
N ASP A 246 -2.50 -2.94 21.60
CA ASP A 246 -1.19 -2.60 21.02
C ASP A 246 -0.10 -3.56 21.51
N PRO A 247 0.35 -4.51 20.68
CA PRO A 247 1.34 -5.49 21.11
C PRO A 247 2.71 -4.89 21.43
N THR A 248 2.99 -3.67 20.94
CA THR A 248 4.24 -2.96 21.23
C THR A 248 4.26 -2.34 22.61
N GLN A 249 3.09 -2.25 23.29
CA GLN A 249 2.89 -1.65 24.62
C GLN A 249 2.16 -2.62 25.57
N ASN A 250 2.67 -3.83 25.71
CA ASN A 250 2.12 -4.86 26.61
C ASN A 250 0.62 -5.12 26.40
N ASN A 251 0.13 -5.06 25.17
CA ASN A 251 -1.29 -5.20 24.79
C ASN A 251 -2.19 -4.15 25.46
N GLU A 252 -1.68 -2.94 25.69
CA GLU A 252 -2.52 -1.82 26.14
C GLU A 252 -3.62 -1.55 25.11
N LYS A 253 -4.86 -1.40 25.59
CA LYS A 253 -5.99 -1.07 24.72
C LYS A 253 -5.91 0.36 24.27
N LYS A 254 -5.91 0.56 22.94
CA LYS A 254 -5.97 1.86 22.28
C LYS A 254 -7.26 2.02 21.52
N GLU A 255 -7.79 3.22 21.53
CA GLU A 255 -9.03 3.59 20.90
C GLU A 255 -8.77 4.52 19.71
N PHE A 256 -9.39 4.19 18.59
CA PHE A 256 -9.25 4.97 17.35
C PHE A 256 -10.61 5.31 16.78
N ALA A 257 -10.79 6.54 16.35
CA ALA A 257 -11.91 6.92 15.51
C ALA A 257 -11.69 6.39 14.07
N PRO A 258 -12.77 6.11 13.30
CA PRO A 258 -12.67 5.60 11.94
C PRO A 258 -11.79 6.46 11.01
N GLU A 259 -11.86 7.79 11.14
CA GLU A 259 -11.03 8.72 10.38
C GLU A 259 -9.54 8.58 10.69
N GLN A 260 -9.15 8.18 11.90
CA GLN A 260 -7.76 7.95 12.26
C GLN A 260 -7.21 6.68 11.58
N ILE A 261 -8.01 5.64 11.47
CA ILE A 261 -7.63 4.42 10.74
C ILE A 261 -7.56 4.69 9.23
N SER A 262 -8.54 5.41 8.69
CA SER A 262 -8.52 5.85 7.29
C SER A 262 -7.30 6.71 6.98
N ALA A 263 -6.90 7.58 7.91
CA ALA A 263 -5.68 8.38 7.79
C ALA A 263 -4.41 7.52 7.66
N MET A 264 -4.35 6.36 8.32
CA MET A 264 -3.21 5.45 8.19
C MET A 264 -3.09 4.88 6.77
N VAL A 265 -4.22 4.58 6.12
CA VAL A 265 -4.25 4.18 4.71
C VAL A 265 -3.82 5.35 3.81
N LEU A 266 -4.34 6.56 4.06
CA LEU A 266 -3.96 7.76 3.31
C LEU A 266 -2.47 8.11 3.48
N GLN A 267 -1.89 7.89 4.66
CA GLN A 267 -0.44 8.02 4.86
C GLN A 267 0.36 7.04 3.99
N LYS A 268 -0.14 5.81 3.80
CA LYS A 268 0.48 4.83 2.89
C LYS A 268 0.39 5.30 1.43
N MET A 269 -0.76 5.87 1.01
CA MET A 269 -0.92 6.44 -0.33
C MET A 269 0.02 7.62 -0.56
N LYS A 270 0.11 8.54 0.41
CA LYS A 270 1.07 9.64 0.40
C LYS A 270 2.51 9.14 0.28
N ALA A 271 2.92 8.19 1.12
CA ALA A 271 4.27 7.62 1.09
C ALA A 271 4.58 6.91 -0.25
N THR A 272 3.59 6.25 -0.85
CA THR A 272 3.70 5.66 -2.19
C THR A 272 3.98 6.74 -3.24
N ALA A 273 3.23 7.84 -3.22
CA ALA A 273 3.42 8.95 -4.15
C ALA A 273 4.78 9.64 -3.94
N GLU A 274 5.15 9.93 -2.70
CA GLU A 274 6.44 10.53 -2.36
C GLU A 274 7.62 9.63 -2.78
N GLY A 275 7.47 8.30 -2.63
CA GLY A 275 8.46 7.32 -3.06
C GLY A 275 8.68 7.32 -4.57
N GLN A 276 7.61 7.40 -5.36
CA GLN A 276 7.65 7.38 -6.82
C GLN A 276 8.08 8.74 -7.41
N LEU A 277 7.56 9.84 -6.87
CA LEU A 277 7.78 11.18 -7.40
C LEU A 277 9.07 11.82 -6.89
N GLY A 278 9.62 11.31 -5.80
CA GLY A 278 10.87 11.83 -5.24
C GLY A 278 10.74 13.18 -4.52
N CYS A 279 9.52 13.63 -4.22
CA CYS A 279 9.25 14.91 -3.57
C CYS A 279 8.21 14.75 -2.45
N VAL A 280 8.10 15.77 -1.59
CA VAL A 280 7.08 15.82 -0.54
C VAL A 280 5.73 16.15 -1.16
N ILE A 281 4.71 15.41 -0.80
CA ILE A 281 3.33 15.62 -1.26
C ILE A 281 2.51 16.20 -0.11
N ASN A 282 1.92 17.37 -0.35
CA ASN A 282 1.11 18.07 0.64
C ASN A 282 -0.36 18.18 0.26
N LYS A 283 -0.71 17.99 -1.02
CA LYS A 283 -2.06 18.24 -1.54
C LYS A 283 -2.67 17.01 -2.17
N ALA A 284 -3.97 16.81 -1.93
CA ALA A 284 -4.71 15.69 -2.49
C ALA A 284 -6.15 16.07 -2.87
N VAL A 285 -6.68 15.35 -3.84
CA VAL A 285 -8.11 15.20 -4.10
C VAL A 285 -8.47 13.76 -3.74
N ILE A 286 -9.56 13.57 -2.95
CA ILE A 286 -9.97 12.23 -2.48
C ILE A 286 -11.38 11.94 -3.01
N THR A 287 -11.61 10.72 -3.49
CA THR A 287 -12.93 10.29 -3.95
C THR A 287 -13.75 9.69 -2.82
N VAL A 288 -15.08 9.84 -2.94
CA VAL A 288 -16.08 9.23 -2.05
C VAL A 288 -17.29 8.77 -2.87
N PRO A 289 -18.07 7.79 -2.41
CA PRO A 289 -19.33 7.42 -3.03
C PRO A 289 -20.28 8.62 -3.15
N ALA A 290 -21.10 8.63 -4.21
CA ALA A 290 -22.03 9.73 -4.45
C ALA A 290 -23.06 9.90 -3.32
N TYR A 291 -23.45 8.79 -2.68
CA TYR A 291 -24.44 8.76 -1.59
C TYR A 291 -23.86 9.13 -0.21
N PHE A 292 -22.55 9.38 -0.09
CA PHE A 292 -21.98 9.79 1.19
C PHE A 292 -22.64 11.06 1.72
N SER A 293 -23.04 11.02 2.98
CA SER A 293 -23.54 12.18 3.71
C SER A 293 -22.43 13.23 3.94
N ASP A 294 -22.84 14.45 4.28
CA ASP A 294 -21.90 15.53 4.61
C ASP A 294 -20.97 15.15 5.78
N ALA A 295 -21.47 14.37 6.75
CA ALA A 295 -20.67 13.89 7.87
C ALA A 295 -19.57 12.93 7.39
N GLN A 296 -19.89 11.99 6.51
CA GLN A 296 -18.94 11.05 5.93
C GLN A 296 -17.88 11.76 5.07
N ARG A 297 -18.30 12.72 4.25
CA ARG A 297 -17.39 13.56 3.44
C ARG A 297 -16.44 14.36 4.33
N ARG A 298 -16.97 14.97 5.40
CA ARG A 298 -16.17 15.74 6.37
C ARG A 298 -15.14 14.85 7.04
N GLN A 299 -15.53 13.70 7.58
CA GLN A 299 -14.59 12.80 8.24
C GLN A 299 -13.57 12.17 7.28
N THR A 300 -13.93 11.96 6.01
CA THR A 300 -12.94 11.59 4.99
C THR A 300 -11.92 12.72 4.75
N LYS A 301 -12.36 13.98 4.74
CA LYS A 301 -11.47 15.13 4.67
C LYS A 301 -10.58 15.24 5.90
N ASP A 302 -11.14 15.04 7.09
CA ASP A 302 -10.39 15.03 8.36
C ASP A 302 -9.32 13.93 8.37
N ALA A 303 -9.63 12.74 7.85
CA ALA A 303 -8.66 11.66 7.67
C ALA A 303 -7.47 12.09 6.78
N GLY A 304 -7.74 12.83 5.70
CA GLY A 304 -6.69 13.40 4.85
C GLY A 304 -5.80 14.40 5.62
N GLN A 305 -6.39 15.26 6.43
CA GLN A 305 -5.66 16.21 7.26
C GLN A 305 -4.80 15.51 8.32
N ILE A 306 -5.33 14.48 8.99
CA ILE A 306 -4.59 13.63 9.93
C ILE A 306 -3.42 12.92 9.23
N ALA A 307 -3.59 12.55 7.95
CA ALA A 307 -2.52 11.98 7.14
C ALA A 307 -1.45 12.99 6.71
N GLY A 308 -1.62 14.28 7.04
CA GLY A 308 -0.72 15.36 6.65
C GLY A 308 -0.90 15.80 5.19
N LEU A 309 -2.14 15.77 4.71
CA LEU A 309 -2.55 16.23 3.38
C LEU A 309 -3.52 17.42 3.50
N GLU A 310 -3.28 18.46 2.73
CA GLU A 310 -4.27 19.47 2.42
C GLU A 310 -5.24 18.87 1.39
N VAL A 311 -6.46 18.54 1.83
CA VAL A 311 -7.50 17.99 0.94
C VAL A 311 -8.19 19.13 0.21
N LEU A 312 -7.80 19.33 -1.05
CA LEU A 312 -8.30 20.41 -1.89
C LEU A 312 -9.77 20.21 -2.24
N ARG A 313 -10.15 18.96 -2.56
CA ARG A 313 -11.55 18.60 -2.88
C ARG A 313 -11.84 17.16 -2.45
N ILE A 314 -13.12 16.96 -2.10
CA ILE A 314 -13.75 15.63 -2.07
C ILE A 314 -14.66 15.58 -3.29
N ILE A 315 -14.49 14.57 -4.16
CA ILE A 315 -15.28 14.39 -5.38
C ILE A 315 -15.99 13.03 -5.36
N ASN A 316 -17.09 12.93 -6.08
CA ASN A 316 -17.81 11.66 -6.19
C ASN A 316 -17.05 10.67 -7.08
N GLU A 317 -16.98 9.40 -6.69
CA GLU A 317 -16.36 8.32 -7.46
C GLU A 317 -16.90 8.23 -8.91
N PRO A 318 -18.22 8.24 -9.14
CA PRO A 318 -18.73 8.20 -10.51
C PRO A 318 -18.38 9.45 -11.32
N THR A 319 -18.29 10.62 -10.68
CA THR A 319 -17.84 11.84 -11.33
C THR A 319 -16.37 11.76 -11.73
N ALA A 320 -15.51 11.22 -10.84
CA ALA A 320 -14.11 11.00 -11.13
C ALA A 320 -13.91 10.01 -12.30
N ALA A 321 -14.69 8.94 -12.34
CA ALA A 321 -14.67 7.97 -13.43
C ALA A 321 -15.07 8.62 -14.76
N ALA A 322 -16.17 9.39 -14.80
CA ALA A 322 -16.62 10.10 -15.99
C ALA A 322 -15.55 11.05 -16.54
N LEU A 323 -14.91 11.82 -15.67
CA LEU A 323 -13.81 12.73 -16.04
C LEU A 323 -12.58 11.96 -16.56
N ALA A 324 -12.22 10.85 -15.93
CA ALA A 324 -11.09 10.03 -16.35
C ALA A 324 -11.26 9.42 -17.74
N TYR A 325 -12.49 9.13 -18.14
CA TYR A 325 -12.83 8.67 -19.49
C TYR A 325 -13.00 9.83 -20.50
N GLY A 326 -12.78 11.08 -20.09
CA GLY A 326 -12.90 12.25 -20.95
C GLY A 326 -14.33 12.48 -21.46
N LEU A 327 -15.33 12.06 -20.71
CA LEU A 327 -16.72 12.15 -21.12
C LEU A 327 -17.23 13.59 -21.13
N ASP A 328 -16.54 14.48 -20.45
CA ASP A 328 -16.75 15.94 -20.43
C ASP A 328 -16.23 16.65 -21.71
N LYS A 329 -15.45 15.94 -22.53
CA LYS A 329 -14.77 16.47 -23.72
C LYS A 329 -15.09 15.71 -25.00
N ARG A 330 -16.15 14.88 -24.98
CA ARG A 330 -16.56 14.15 -26.17
C ARG A 330 -17.05 15.09 -27.25
N GLU A 331 -16.47 14.96 -28.44
CA GLU A 331 -16.92 15.65 -29.66
C GLU A 331 -17.91 14.77 -30.40
N GLY A 332 -18.97 15.39 -30.91
CA GLY A 332 -19.91 14.77 -31.86
C GLY A 332 -19.27 14.61 -33.25
N ASP A 333 -20.01 13.99 -34.16
CA ASP A 333 -19.60 13.82 -35.57
C ASP A 333 -19.37 15.16 -36.29
N ASP A 334 -19.87 16.26 -35.74
CA ASP A 334 -19.72 17.66 -36.20
C ASP A 334 -18.52 18.38 -35.60
N GLY A 335 -17.77 17.76 -34.69
CA GLY A 335 -16.60 18.33 -34.00
C GLY A 335 -16.96 19.31 -32.88
N GLU A 336 -18.27 19.44 -32.53
CA GLU A 336 -18.68 20.20 -31.35
C GLU A 336 -18.72 19.30 -30.11
N ILE A 337 -18.41 19.87 -28.92
CA ILE A 337 -18.54 19.15 -27.64
C ILE A 337 -20.00 18.78 -27.45
N ILE A 338 -20.26 17.50 -27.27
CA ILE A 338 -21.61 17.01 -27.00
C ILE A 338 -22.05 17.56 -25.65
N LYS A 339 -22.94 18.53 -25.68
CA LYS A 339 -23.65 19.05 -24.52
C LYS A 339 -24.84 18.16 -24.26
N ASP A 340 -25.22 18.03 -22.97
CA ASP A 340 -26.46 17.34 -22.61
C ASP A 340 -26.39 15.82 -22.75
N GLN A 341 -25.42 15.19 -22.06
CA GLN A 341 -25.24 13.74 -22.06
C GLN A 341 -25.74 13.12 -20.74
N THR A 342 -26.40 11.98 -20.85
CA THR A 342 -26.70 11.16 -19.69
C THR A 342 -25.81 9.91 -19.70
N ILE A 343 -25.03 9.73 -18.65
CA ILE A 343 -24.04 8.66 -18.54
C ILE A 343 -24.41 7.77 -17.37
N LEU A 344 -24.41 6.47 -17.61
CA LEU A 344 -24.58 5.45 -16.59
C LEU A 344 -23.21 4.90 -16.19
N VAL A 345 -22.84 5.09 -14.92
CA VAL A 345 -21.57 4.58 -14.35
C VAL A 345 -21.87 3.37 -13.49
N PHE A 346 -21.25 2.24 -13.82
CA PHE A 346 -21.21 1.03 -13.00
C PHE A 346 -19.89 0.98 -12.26
N ASP A 347 -19.93 1.08 -10.95
CA ASP A 347 -18.76 0.96 -10.08
C ASP A 347 -18.85 -0.34 -9.28
N LEU A 348 -18.10 -1.35 -9.71
CA LEU A 348 -18.03 -2.65 -9.07
C LEU A 348 -16.72 -2.77 -8.30
N GLY A 349 -16.76 -2.39 -7.03
CA GLY A 349 -15.64 -2.51 -6.10
C GLY A 349 -15.51 -3.91 -5.48
N GLY A 350 -14.49 -4.08 -4.63
CA GLY A 350 -14.25 -5.35 -3.92
C GLY A 350 -15.24 -5.63 -2.78
N GLY A 351 -16.07 -4.66 -2.38
CA GLY A 351 -17.04 -4.80 -1.27
C GLY A 351 -18.35 -4.06 -1.49
N THR A 352 -18.45 -3.26 -2.54
CA THR A 352 -19.65 -2.49 -2.91
C THR A 352 -19.86 -2.55 -4.41
N PHE A 353 -21.13 -2.40 -4.81
CA PHE A 353 -21.52 -2.20 -6.19
C PHE A 353 -22.44 -0.98 -6.26
N ASP A 354 -22.01 0.02 -6.98
CA ASP A 354 -22.72 1.28 -7.11
C ASP A 354 -23.09 1.56 -8.57
N VAL A 355 -24.30 2.04 -8.78
CA VAL A 355 -24.79 2.46 -10.10
C VAL A 355 -25.20 3.92 -9.99
N SER A 356 -24.60 4.77 -10.81
CA SER A 356 -24.85 6.21 -10.81
C SER A 356 -25.24 6.70 -12.19
N LEU A 357 -26.26 7.53 -12.25
CA LEU A 357 -26.67 8.24 -13.44
C LEU A 357 -26.16 9.69 -13.36
N LEU A 358 -25.31 10.06 -14.31
CA LEU A 358 -24.74 11.39 -14.41
C LEU A 358 -25.37 12.13 -15.59
N HIS A 359 -25.75 13.36 -15.37
CA HIS A 359 -26.19 14.26 -16.43
C HIS A 359 -25.17 15.38 -16.58
N LEU A 360 -24.53 15.44 -17.73
CA LEU A 360 -23.54 16.46 -18.10
C LEU A 360 -24.25 17.52 -18.94
N GLN A 361 -24.17 18.79 -18.52
CA GLN A 361 -24.74 19.96 -19.20
C GLN A 361 -23.65 20.91 -19.66
#